data_407933ba97bd4f408cdb8ef25ec6eb94
#
_entry.id   407933ba97bd4f408cdb8ef25ec6eb94
#
_cell.length_a   1.000
_cell.length_b   1.000
_cell.length_c   1.000
_cell.angle_alpha   90.00
_cell.angle_beta   90.00
_cell.angle_gamma   90.00
#
_symmetry.space_group_name_H-M   'P 1'
#
loop_
_entity.id
_entity.type
_entity.pdbx_description
1 polymer ?
#
loop_
_entity_poly.entity_id
_entity_poly.type
_entity_poly.pdbx_seq_one_letter_code
_entity_poly.pdbx_strand_id
1 'polypeptide(L)'
;YYNFDMSGIWIVEGTPDLRPEKSHNFTFSAEYAKPRYNATASVYYNHVQDKIATAAPYYKKPGDKLPYLPYVNLADFKVYGGELGLNTRWNNGFSARFTYAYTKEELPTDNDGNSINNQYIPARAHALNVWAEYEHRWSKLYRTNFCLSGRLLSATENREYVDYYDISKGTVKVKYPAYTVWKLATTHQFGQAVKLSLALDNLFNYRPRYYYLNAPLTDGINFQVGLSIDIDKF
;
A
#
# COMPACT_ATOMS: atom_id res chain seq x y z
N TYR A 1 -9.24 -3.50 34.01
CA TYR A 1 -8.68 -4.04 32.72
C TYR A 1 -9.82 -4.26 31.77
N TYR A 2 -9.75 -3.71 30.57
CA TYR A 2 -10.79 -3.91 29.57
C TYR A 2 -10.31 -5.00 28.63
N ASN A 3 -10.93 -6.17 28.71
CA ASN A 3 -10.84 -7.19 27.69
C ASN A 3 -11.92 -6.92 26.65
N PHE A 4 -11.57 -6.97 25.39
CA PHE A 4 -12.49 -6.70 24.30
C PHE A 4 -12.58 -7.94 23.40
N ASP A 5 -13.80 -8.48 23.24
CA ASP A 5 -14.07 -9.55 22.29
C ASP A 5 -14.05 -9.01 20.85
N MET A 6 -13.12 -9.48 20.05
CA MET A 6 -12.96 -9.07 18.67
C MET A 6 -13.64 -10.10 17.75
N SER A 7 -14.93 -9.90 17.52
CA SER A 7 -15.75 -10.66 16.55
C SER A 7 -15.79 -12.19 16.78
N GLY A 8 -15.66 -12.64 18.01
CA GLY A 8 -15.70 -14.06 18.33
C GLY A 8 -14.47 -14.88 17.90
N ILE A 9 -13.35 -14.19 17.59
CA ILE A 9 -12.09 -14.85 17.19
C ILE A 9 -11.04 -14.76 18.31
N TRP A 10 -10.92 -13.58 18.93
CA TRP A 10 -9.92 -13.29 19.97
C TRP A 10 -10.52 -12.48 21.12
N ILE A 11 -9.93 -12.62 22.29
CA ILE A 11 -10.14 -11.70 23.41
C ILE A 11 -8.91 -10.81 23.51
N VAL A 12 -9.03 -9.55 23.10
CA VAL A 12 -7.92 -8.59 23.24
C VAL A 12 -7.75 -8.27 24.72
N GLU A 13 -6.54 -8.48 25.22
CA GLU A 13 -6.21 -8.29 26.64
C GLU A 13 -5.39 -7.02 26.84
N GLY A 14 -5.89 -6.13 27.71
CA GLY A 14 -5.15 -4.95 28.11
C GLY A 14 -4.02 -5.32 29.08
N THR A 15 -2.84 -4.74 28.88
CA THR A 15 -1.65 -4.95 29.73
C THR A 15 -1.34 -3.64 30.49
N PRO A 16 -1.42 -3.64 31.84
CA PRO A 16 -1.28 -2.42 32.64
C PRO A 16 0.13 -1.84 32.63
N ASP A 17 1.13 -2.69 32.50
CA ASP A 17 2.55 -2.32 32.66
C ASP A 17 3.20 -1.94 31.32
N LEU A 18 2.38 -1.57 30.29
CA LEU A 18 2.90 -1.10 29.02
C LEU A 18 3.70 0.19 29.21
N ARG A 19 4.90 0.19 28.67
CA ARG A 19 5.75 1.37 28.57
C ARG A 19 5.37 2.18 27.32
N PRO A 20 5.48 3.51 27.36
CA PRO A 20 5.29 4.36 26.17
C PRO A 20 6.31 4.03 25.09
N GLU A 21 5.84 4.00 23.83
CA GLU A 21 6.73 3.94 22.67
C GLU A 21 7.61 5.19 22.61
N LYS A 22 8.87 4.99 22.21
CA LYS A 22 9.81 6.07 21.93
C LYS A 22 10.32 5.92 20.52
N SER A 23 10.35 6.99 19.73
CA SER A 23 10.85 6.94 18.36
C SER A 23 11.95 7.98 18.11
N HIS A 24 12.94 7.55 17.34
CA HIS A 24 13.99 8.41 16.80
C HIS A 24 13.89 8.38 15.27
N ASN A 25 13.55 9.52 14.68
CA ASN A 25 13.32 9.66 13.25
C ASN A 25 14.38 10.56 12.63
N PHE A 26 15.03 10.07 11.57
CA PHE A 26 15.98 10.83 10.77
C PHE A 26 15.50 10.80 9.33
N THR A 27 15.42 11.96 8.72
CA THR A 27 15.08 12.10 7.31
C THR A 27 15.99 13.11 6.67
N PHE A 28 16.56 12.76 5.53
CA PHE A 28 17.27 13.67 4.65
C PHE A 28 16.58 13.69 3.30
N SER A 29 16.33 14.89 2.78
CA SER A 29 15.67 15.09 1.50
C SER A 29 16.40 16.11 0.66
N ALA A 30 16.45 15.88 -0.65
CA ALA A 30 16.99 16.78 -1.64
C ALA A 30 16.00 16.95 -2.79
N GLU A 31 15.93 18.16 -3.32
CA GLU A 31 15.10 18.51 -4.46
C GLU A 31 15.90 19.28 -5.50
N TYR A 32 15.69 18.92 -6.76
CA TYR A 32 16.23 19.66 -7.91
C TYR A 32 15.07 20.02 -8.84
N ALA A 33 14.79 21.31 -8.93
CA ALA A 33 13.67 21.85 -9.69
C ALA A 33 14.15 22.71 -10.87
N LYS A 34 13.53 22.48 -12.02
CA LYS A 34 13.65 23.26 -13.25
C LYS A 34 12.26 23.46 -13.86
N PRO A 35 12.06 24.41 -14.79
CA PRO A 35 10.73 24.66 -15.36
C PRO A 35 10.02 23.45 -15.97
N ARG A 36 10.78 22.47 -16.46
CA ARG A 36 10.24 21.28 -17.14
C ARG A 36 10.32 20.00 -16.34
N TYR A 37 11.12 19.94 -15.30
CA TYR A 37 11.29 18.75 -14.47
C TYR A 37 11.63 19.10 -13.03
N ASN A 38 11.13 18.28 -12.16
CA ASN A 38 11.43 18.30 -10.74
C ASN A 38 11.82 16.87 -10.33
N ALA A 39 12.96 16.75 -9.69
CA ALA A 39 13.44 15.50 -9.14
C ALA A 39 13.60 15.64 -7.62
N THR A 40 13.09 14.65 -6.88
CA THR A 40 13.21 14.57 -5.42
C THR A 40 13.85 13.25 -5.03
N ALA A 41 14.68 13.30 -4.00
CA ALA A 41 15.24 12.11 -3.37
C ALA A 41 15.16 12.28 -1.87
N SER A 42 14.75 11.25 -1.16
CA SER A 42 14.77 11.22 0.31
C SER A 42 15.27 9.86 0.81
N VAL A 43 15.92 9.89 1.96
CA VAL A 43 16.26 8.71 2.74
C VAL A 43 15.78 8.92 4.16
N TYR A 44 15.31 7.84 4.79
CA TYR A 44 14.80 7.90 6.14
C TYR A 44 15.23 6.69 6.96
N TYR A 45 15.34 6.91 8.25
CA TYR A 45 15.56 5.89 9.26
C TYR A 45 14.69 6.19 10.47
N ASN A 46 13.89 5.22 10.89
CA ASN A 46 13.04 5.29 12.06
C ASN A 46 13.36 4.12 12.99
N HIS A 47 13.70 4.42 14.24
CA HIS A 47 13.94 3.45 15.29
C HIS A 47 12.90 3.64 16.39
N VAL A 48 12.05 2.66 16.59
CA VAL A 48 11.00 2.65 17.61
C VAL A 48 11.39 1.67 18.70
N GLN A 49 11.55 2.18 19.91
CA GLN A 49 11.78 1.41 21.13
C GLN A 49 10.47 1.15 21.85
N ASP A 50 10.37 0.04 22.56
CA ASP A 50 9.18 -0.36 23.33
C ASP A 50 7.88 -0.35 22.47
N LYS A 51 7.97 -0.71 21.19
CA LYS A 51 6.80 -0.71 20.30
C LYS A 51 5.65 -1.51 20.89
N ILE A 52 4.48 -0.89 21.00
CA ILE A 52 3.27 -1.55 21.48
C ILE A 52 2.64 -2.34 20.32
N ALA A 53 2.49 -3.63 20.51
CA ALA A 53 1.84 -4.52 19.55
C ALA A 53 1.19 -5.69 20.28
N THR A 54 0.42 -6.47 19.54
CA THR A 54 -0.15 -7.71 20.08
C THR A 54 0.87 -8.83 20.01
N ALA A 55 1.02 -9.60 21.07
CA ALA A 55 1.83 -10.82 21.08
C ALA A 55 1.10 -11.98 20.40
N ALA A 56 1.74 -13.14 20.32
CA ALA A 56 1.07 -14.36 19.89
C ALA A 56 -0.12 -14.69 20.80
N PRO A 57 -1.26 -15.09 20.22
CA PRO A 57 -2.42 -15.47 21.02
C PRO A 57 -2.15 -16.75 21.81
N TYR A 58 -2.79 -16.85 22.98
CA TYR A 58 -2.65 -18.00 23.89
C TYR A 58 -3.97 -18.32 24.57
N TYR A 59 -4.12 -19.56 25.04
CA TYR A 59 -5.25 -19.97 25.88
C TYR A 59 -4.86 -19.91 27.36
N LYS A 60 -5.66 -19.23 28.19
CA LYS A 60 -5.43 -19.12 29.66
C LYS A 60 -5.69 -20.44 30.39
N LYS A 61 -6.67 -21.20 29.91
CA LYS A 61 -7.08 -22.46 30.53
C LYS A 61 -7.38 -23.47 29.45
N PRO A 62 -7.16 -24.77 29.75
CA PRO A 62 -7.69 -25.84 28.91
C PRO A 62 -9.21 -25.72 28.77
N GLY A 63 -9.71 -25.69 27.54
CA GLY A 63 -11.15 -25.55 27.24
C GLY A 63 -11.66 -24.12 27.02
N ASP A 64 -10.80 -23.11 27.08
CA ASP A 64 -11.18 -21.77 26.65
C ASP A 64 -11.62 -21.81 25.17
N LYS A 65 -12.75 -21.17 24.89
CA LYS A 65 -13.31 -21.13 23.53
C LYS A 65 -12.56 -20.18 22.61
N LEU A 66 -12.00 -19.11 23.14
CA LEU A 66 -11.30 -18.09 22.41
C LEU A 66 -9.91 -17.86 23.00
N PRO A 67 -8.89 -17.69 22.17
CA PRO A 67 -7.56 -17.32 22.64
C PRO A 67 -7.51 -15.84 23.05
N TYR A 68 -6.62 -15.52 23.96
CA TYR A 68 -6.30 -14.16 24.42
C TYR A 68 -5.18 -13.59 23.58
N LEU A 69 -5.32 -12.33 23.21
CA LEU A 69 -4.36 -11.57 22.42
C LEU A 69 -3.86 -10.38 23.25
N PRO A 70 -2.75 -10.52 24.00
CA PRO A 70 -2.27 -9.46 24.87
C PRO A 70 -1.52 -8.39 24.10
N TYR A 71 -1.63 -7.13 24.54
CA TYR A 71 -0.70 -6.08 24.16
C TYR A 71 0.59 -6.21 24.96
N VAL A 72 1.73 -6.05 24.27
CA VAL A 72 3.07 -6.10 24.86
C VAL A 72 3.95 -5.03 24.26
N ASN A 73 5.00 -4.63 25.00
CA ASN A 73 6.09 -3.90 24.41
C ASN A 73 7.01 -4.88 23.68
N LEU A 74 7.08 -4.78 22.37
CA LEU A 74 8.06 -5.50 21.58
C LEU A 74 9.45 -4.87 21.75
N ALA A 75 10.48 -5.64 21.42
CA ALA A 75 11.83 -5.13 21.28
C ALA A 75 11.90 -4.08 20.13
N ASP A 76 13.09 -3.56 19.90
CA ASP A 76 13.33 -2.52 18.91
C ASP A 76 12.76 -2.89 17.52
N PHE A 77 12.02 -1.94 16.97
CA PHE A 77 11.52 -1.99 15.61
C PHE A 77 12.19 -0.90 14.77
N LYS A 78 12.76 -1.29 13.64
CA LYS A 78 13.45 -0.35 12.75
C LYS A 78 12.82 -0.38 11.38
N VAL A 79 12.62 0.83 10.82
CA VAL A 79 12.19 1.02 9.44
C VAL A 79 13.13 2.00 8.77
N TYR A 80 13.64 1.63 7.61
CA TYR A 80 14.48 2.52 6.83
C TYR A 80 14.25 2.33 5.34
N GLY A 81 14.60 3.35 4.59
CA GLY A 81 14.39 3.31 3.16
C GLY A 81 14.75 4.59 2.45
N GLY A 82 14.27 4.69 1.24
CA GLY A 82 14.43 5.88 0.43
C GLY A 82 13.36 5.98 -0.64
N GLU A 83 13.14 7.21 -1.07
CA GLU A 83 12.16 7.54 -2.10
C GLU A 83 12.81 8.37 -3.18
N LEU A 84 12.45 8.11 -4.43
CA LEU A 84 12.83 8.88 -5.59
C LEU A 84 11.56 9.34 -6.30
N GLY A 85 11.49 10.62 -6.64
CA GLY A 85 10.41 11.21 -7.42
C GLY A 85 10.96 11.96 -8.63
N LEU A 86 10.29 11.81 -9.76
CA LEU A 86 10.57 12.58 -10.96
C LEU A 86 9.23 13.05 -11.55
N ASN A 87 9.10 14.35 -11.75
CA ASN A 87 7.98 14.94 -12.47
C ASN A 87 8.54 15.68 -13.69
N THR A 88 7.90 15.51 -14.83
CA THR A 88 8.29 16.26 -16.03
C THR A 88 7.07 16.76 -16.77
N ARG A 89 7.19 17.94 -17.36
CA ARG A 89 6.17 18.58 -18.18
C ARG A 89 6.81 19.26 -19.40
N TRP A 90 6.39 18.86 -20.57
CA TRP A 90 6.94 19.35 -21.82
C TRP A 90 5.93 20.21 -22.56
N ASN A 91 6.42 21.16 -23.36
CA ASN A 91 5.56 22.08 -24.12
C ASN A 91 4.78 21.41 -25.25
N ASN A 92 5.12 20.16 -25.61
CA ASN A 92 4.43 19.37 -26.63
C ASN A 92 3.18 18.64 -26.12
N GLY A 93 2.73 18.93 -24.89
CA GLY A 93 1.57 18.28 -24.26
C GLY A 93 1.88 17.02 -23.47
N PHE A 94 3.14 16.59 -23.41
CA PHE A 94 3.54 15.42 -22.62
C PHE A 94 3.88 15.80 -21.18
N SER A 95 3.35 15.02 -20.24
CA SER A 95 3.70 15.08 -18.80
C SER A 95 3.91 13.67 -18.27
N ALA A 96 4.84 13.49 -17.36
CA ALA A 96 5.04 12.20 -16.70
C ALA A 96 5.45 12.40 -15.24
N ARG A 97 5.03 11.44 -14.41
CA ARG A 97 5.43 11.30 -13.02
C ARG A 97 5.89 9.88 -12.76
N PHE A 98 6.97 9.78 -12.09
CA PHE A 98 7.56 8.53 -11.63
C PHE A 98 7.85 8.67 -10.15
N THR A 99 7.46 7.68 -9.33
CA THR A 99 7.85 7.60 -7.93
C THR A 99 8.27 6.18 -7.61
N TYR A 100 9.41 6.05 -6.97
CA TYR A 100 9.92 4.77 -6.49
C TYR A 100 10.19 4.89 -5.00
N ALA A 101 9.76 3.90 -4.23
CA ALA A 101 10.04 3.77 -2.81
C ALA A 101 10.67 2.41 -2.51
N TYR A 102 11.71 2.44 -1.70
CA TYR A 102 12.29 1.28 -1.05
C TYR A 102 12.08 1.41 0.45
N THR A 103 11.51 0.38 1.06
CA THR A 103 11.28 0.30 2.51
C THR A 103 11.78 -1.03 3.02
N LYS A 104 12.59 -1.01 4.07
CA LYS A 104 12.95 -2.21 4.81
C LYS A 104 12.56 -2.07 6.26
N GLU A 105 11.95 -3.11 6.78
CA GLU A 105 11.51 -3.24 8.15
C GLU A 105 12.32 -4.35 8.83
N GLU A 106 12.85 -4.06 10.01
CA GLU A 106 13.49 -5.01 10.89
C GLU A 106 12.58 -5.22 12.10
N LEU A 107 11.88 -6.35 12.09
CA LEU A 107 10.97 -6.75 13.15
C LEU A 107 11.72 -7.55 14.21
N PRO A 108 11.34 -7.42 15.48
CA PRO A 108 11.80 -8.32 16.51
C PRO A 108 11.46 -9.77 16.15
N THR A 109 12.42 -10.64 16.31
CA THR A 109 12.26 -12.07 16.09
C THR A 109 12.48 -12.84 17.39
N ASP A 110 11.86 -14.00 17.51
CA ASP A 110 12.17 -14.98 18.54
C ASP A 110 13.52 -15.69 18.27
N ASN A 111 13.91 -16.60 19.17
CA ASN A 111 15.14 -17.37 19.04
C ASN A 111 15.19 -18.26 17.78
N ASP A 112 14.04 -18.56 17.21
CA ASP A 112 13.90 -19.37 15.98
C ASP A 112 13.83 -18.50 14.71
N GLY A 113 14.00 -17.17 14.84
CA GLY A 113 13.96 -16.22 13.73
C GLY A 113 12.54 -15.89 13.24
N ASN A 114 11.50 -16.25 13.99
CA ASN A 114 10.13 -15.89 13.64
C ASN A 114 9.80 -14.50 14.15
N SER A 115 8.99 -13.75 13.41
CA SER A 115 8.43 -12.49 13.92
C SER A 115 7.61 -12.76 15.19
N ILE A 116 7.88 -12.03 16.25
CA ILE A 116 7.14 -12.13 17.53
C ILE A 116 5.66 -11.78 17.32
N ASN A 117 5.36 -10.92 16.35
CA ASN A 117 4.00 -10.58 15.96
C ASN A 117 3.61 -11.25 14.64
N ASN A 118 2.96 -12.41 14.74
CA ASN A 118 2.48 -13.15 13.57
C ASN A 118 1.35 -12.46 12.78
N GLN A 119 0.77 -11.38 13.32
CA GLN A 119 -0.27 -10.59 12.63
C GLN A 119 0.30 -9.41 11.86
N TYR A 120 1.58 -9.13 12.00
CA TYR A 120 2.21 -8.05 11.26
C TYR A 120 2.56 -8.52 9.84
N ILE A 121 2.01 -7.83 8.87
CA ILE A 121 2.33 -8.05 7.45
C ILE A 121 3.39 -7.02 7.05
N PRO A 122 4.63 -7.45 6.74
CA PRO A 122 5.69 -6.54 6.35
C PRO A 122 5.33 -5.73 5.11
N ALA A 123 5.80 -4.50 5.07
CA ALA A 123 5.66 -3.68 3.88
C ALA A 123 6.34 -4.36 2.68
N ARG A 124 5.80 -4.12 1.49
CA ARG A 124 6.45 -4.56 0.27
C ARG A 124 7.68 -3.68 0.04
N ALA A 125 8.85 -4.31 -0.01
CA ALA A 125 10.14 -3.62 -0.03
C ALA A 125 10.27 -2.61 -1.18
N HIS A 126 9.67 -2.89 -2.33
CA HIS A 126 9.75 -2.02 -3.49
C HIS A 126 8.35 -1.65 -3.98
N ALA A 127 8.12 -0.37 -4.12
CA ALA A 127 6.91 0.19 -4.72
C ALA A 127 7.30 1.18 -5.83
N LEU A 128 6.68 1.02 -6.99
CA LEU A 128 6.87 1.90 -8.13
C LEU A 128 5.51 2.38 -8.61
N ASN A 129 5.35 3.70 -8.78
CA ASN A 129 4.20 4.27 -9.46
C ASN A 129 4.67 5.06 -10.68
N VAL A 130 3.95 4.88 -11.76
CA VAL A 130 4.18 5.57 -13.03
C VAL A 130 2.89 6.23 -13.46
N TRP A 131 2.97 7.43 -13.90
CA TRP A 131 1.88 8.15 -14.53
C TRP A 131 2.43 8.93 -15.72
N ALA A 132 1.79 8.81 -16.87
CA ALA A 132 2.14 9.55 -18.07
C ALA A 132 0.88 10.06 -18.75
N GLU A 133 0.93 11.26 -19.24
CA GLU A 133 -0.17 11.94 -19.88
C GLU A 133 0.31 12.62 -21.15
N TYR A 134 -0.50 12.55 -22.19
CA TYR A 134 -0.26 13.26 -23.44
C TYR A 134 -1.54 13.94 -23.92
N GLU A 135 -1.53 15.27 -23.97
CA GLU A 135 -2.62 16.06 -24.56
C GLU A 135 -2.27 16.43 -25.99
N HIS A 136 -3.17 16.10 -26.90
CA HIS A 136 -3.08 16.53 -28.30
C HIS A 136 -4.30 17.35 -28.70
N ARG A 137 -4.05 18.52 -29.26
CA ARG A 137 -5.09 19.39 -29.82
C ARG A 137 -5.17 19.22 -31.33
N TRP A 138 -6.23 18.55 -31.78
CA TRP A 138 -6.49 18.27 -33.20
C TRP A 138 -7.02 19.50 -33.92
N SER A 139 -7.84 20.32 -33.22
CA SER A 139 -8.40 21.56 -33.76
C SER A 139 -8.70 22.54 -32.63
N LYS A 140 -9.25 23.71 -32.95
CA LYS A 140 -9.72 24.67 -31.94
C LYS A 140 -10.86 24.12 -31.07
N LEU A 141 -11.64 23.19 -31.60
CA LEU A 141 -12.82 22.61 -30.96
C LEU A 141 -12.62 21.18 -30.48
N TYR A 142 -11.49 20.53 -30.76
CA TYR A 142 -11.27 19.13 -30.37
C TYR A 142 -9.88 18.88 -29.84
N ARG A 143 -9.81 18.33 -28.65
CA ARG A 143 -8.58 17.85 -28.00
C ARG A 143 -8.80 16.49 -27.36
N THR A 144 -7.75 15.71 -27.35
CA THR A 144 -7.71 14.41 -26.68
C THR A 144 -6.60 14.41 -25.65
N ASN A 145 -6.89 13.86 -24.49
CA ASN A 145 -5.93 13.54 -23.46
C ASN A 145 -5.82 12.03 -23.32
N PHE A 146 -4.61 11.49 -23.34
CA PHE A 146 -4.28 10.09 -23.10
C PHE A 146 -3.54 10.01 -21.75
N CYS A 147 -4.00 9.16 -20.85
CA CYS A 147 -3.38 8.97 -19.56
C CYS A 147 -3.12 7.48 -19.31
N LEU A 148 -1.86 7.14 -19.06
CA LEU A 148 -1.44 5.82 -18.62
C LEU A 148 -0.94 5.93 -17.18
N SER A 149 -1.50 5.14 -16.27
CA SER A 149 -0.99 5.04 -14.89
C SER A 149 -0.79 3.58 -14.50
N GLY A 150 0.21 3.34 -13.67
CA GLY A 150 0.53 1.99 -13.23
C GLY A 150 1.21 1.98 -11.88
N ARG A 151 1.01 0.88 -11.16
CA ARG A 151 1.64 0.59 -9.88
C ARG A 151 2.24 -0.81 -9.91
N LEU A 152 3.49 -0.91 -9.48
CA LEU A 152 4.20 -2.18 -9.29
C LEU A 152 4.58 -2.31 -7.82
N LEU A 153 4.35 -3.47 -7.26
CA LEU A 153 4.73 -3.80 -5.88
C LEU A 153 5.51 -5.11 -5.86
N SER A 154 6.62 -5.14 -5.11
CA SER A 154 7.41 -6.36 -4.95
C SER A 154 6.65 -7.44 -4.19
N ALA A 155 7.15 -8.67 -4.25
CA ALA A 155 6.69 -9.73 -3.36
C ALA A 155 7.00 -9.37 -1.90
N THR A 156 6.23 -9.93 -0.99
CA THR A 156 6.50 -9.95 0.45
C THR A 156 6.16 -11.32 1.02
N GLU A 157 6.61 -11.62 2.22
CA GLU A 157 6.36 -12.89 2.89
C GLU A 157 5.85 -12.61 4.30
N ASN A 158 4.94 -13.44 4.77
CA ASN A 158 4.43 -13.39 6.13
C ASN A 158 4.20 -14.80 6.66
N ARG A 159 4.03 -14.93 7.97
CA ARG A 159 3.54 -16.15 8.59
C ARG A 159 2.06 -15.99 8.92
N GLU A 160 1.27 -16.99 8.55
CA GLU A 160 -0.16 -17.00 8.81
C GLU A 160 -0.52 -18.25 9.62
N TYR A 161 -1.56 -18.16 10.43
CA TYR A 161 -2.08 -19.35 11.11
C TYR A 161 -2.64 -20.32 10.08
N VAL A 162 -2.33 -21.62 10.27
CA VAL A 162 -2.89 -22.71 9.45
C VAL A 162 -4.42 -22.73 9.61
N ASP A 163 -4.89 -22.43 10.81
CA ASP A 163 -6.30 -22.31 11.13
C ASP A 163 -6.50 -21.16 12.13
N TYR A 164 -7.29 -20.16 11.77
CA TYR A 164 -7.56 -19.02 12.64
C TYR A 164 -8.47 -19.35 13.83
N TYR A 165 -9.20 -20.48 13.75
CA TYR A 165 -10.05 -20.98 14.84
C TYR A 165 -9.32 -21.99 15.74
N ASP A 166 -8.15 -22.48 15.30
CA ASP A 166 -7.34 -23.43 16.06
C ASP A 166 -5.84 -23.08 15.92
N ILE A 167 -5.38 -22.17 16.75
CA ILE A 167 -3.99 -21.69 16.74
C ILE A 167 -2.98 -22.78 17.12
N SER A 168 -3.43 -23.91 17.73
CA SER A 168 -2.55 -25.03 18.09
C SER A 168 -1.96 -25.71 16.85
N LYS A 169 -2.55 -25.53 15.67
CA LYS A 169 -2.04 -26.01 14.38
C LYS A 169 -0.82 -25.22 13.88
N GLY A 170 -0.43 -24.16 14.60
CA GLY A 170 0.74 -23.37 14.30
C GLY A 170 0.59 -22.44 13.10
N THR A 171 1.72 -22.00 12.56
CA THR A 171 1.78 -21.04 11.45
C THR A 171 2.51 -21.62 10.25
N VAL A 172 2.17 -21.12 9.06
CA VAL A 172 2.81 -21.43 7.78
C VAL A 172 3.36 -20.18 7.13
N LYS A 173 4.50 -20.27 6.47
CA LYS A 173 5.08 -19.16 5.70
C LYS A 173 4.31 -19.00 4.39
N VAL A 174 3.73 -17.82 4.18
CA VAL A 174 2.96 -17.48 2.98
C VAL A 174 3.71 -16.41 2.20
N LYS A 175 3.87 -16.62 0.90
CA LYS A 175 4.46 -15.67 -0.02
C LYS A 175 3.37 -14.96 -0.80
N TYR A 176 3.30 -13.65 -0.63
CA TYR A 176 2.48 -12.76 -1.44
C TYR A 176 3.25 -12.34 -2.69
N PRO A 177 2.83 -12.73 -3.89
CA PRO A 177 3.59 -12.45 -5.10
C PRO A 177 3.70 -10.95 -5.39
N ALA A 178 4.70 -10.59 -6.16
CA ALA A 178 4.75 -9.27 -6.78
C ALA A 178 3.58 -9.12 -7.75
N TYR A 179 3.08 -7.89 -7.89
CA TYR A 179 2.02 -7.62 -8.85
C TYR A 179 2.11 -6.22 -9.44
N THR A 180 1.41 -6.03 -10.54
CA THR A 180 1.27 -4.74 -11.21
C THR A 180 -0.17 -4.54 -11.65
N VAL A 181 -0.67 -3.30 -11.48
CA VAL A 181 -1.99 -2.88 -11.94
C VAL A 181 -1.84 -1.62 -12.77
N TRP A 182 -2.43 -1.59 -13.95
CA TRP A 182 -2.35 -0.49 -14.89
C TRP A 182 -3.72 -0.02 -15.33
N LYS A 183 -3.83 1.28 -15.55
CA LYS A 183 -5.01 1.96 -16.07
C LYS A 183 -4.65 2.75 -17.30
N LEU A 184 -5.41 2.59 -18.36
CA LEU A 184 -5.39 3.46 -19.53
C LEU A 184 -6.68 4.27 -19.54
N ALA A 185 -6.57 5.58 -19.66
CA ALA A 185 -7.72 6.46 -19.78
C ALA A 185 -7.55 7.42 -20.96
N THR A 186 -8.66 7.76 -21.62
CA THR A 186 -8.69 8.81 -22.62
C THR A 186 -9.83 9.76 -22.32
N THR A 187 -9.60 11.03 -22.60
CA THR A 187 -10.61 12.07 -22.49
C THR A 187 -10.67 12.85 -23.78
N HIS A 188 -11.84 12.93 -24.37
CA HIS A 188 -12.12 13.65 -25.60
C HIS A 188 -12.97 14.88 -25.27
N GLN A 189 -12.45 16.07 -25.52
CA GLN A 189 -13.11 17.34 -25.29
C GLN A 189 -13.55 17.95 -26.61
N PHE A 190 -14.85 18.14 -26.78
CA PHE A 190 -15.47 18.77 -27.96
C PHE A 190 -15.98 20.16 -27.57
N GLY A 191 -15.37 21.21 -28.10
CA GLY A 191 -15.63 22.58 -27.70
C GLY A 191 -15.40 22.80 -26.20
N GLN A 192 -16.27 23.59 -25.60
CA GLN A 192 -16.26 23.82 -24.14
C GLN A 192 -17.34 23.00 -23.42
N ALA A 193 -18.32 22.50 -24.16
CA ALA A 193 -19.55 21.95 -23.62
C ALA A 193 -19.52 20.42 -23.41
N VAL A 194 -18.85 19.65 -24.27
CA VAL A 194 -18.96 18.18 -24.26
C VAL A 194 -17.62 17.51 -23.95
N LYS A 195 -17.64 16.58 -23.00
CA LYS A 195 -16.48 15.78 -22.59
C LYS A 195 -16.87 14.30 -22.52
N LEU A 196 -16.21 13.46 -23.32
CA LEU A 196 -16.29 12.00 -23.26
C LEU A 196 -15.04 11.45 -22.59
N SER A 197 -15.21 10.61 -21.58
CA SER A 197 -14.12 9.93 -20.87
C SER A 197 -14.27 8.43 -21.01
N LEU A 198 -13.21 7.75 -21.36
CA LEU A 198 -13.12 6.28 -21.47
C LEU A 198 -11.96 5.84 -20.57
N ALA A 199 -12.16 4.79 -19.80
CA ALA A 199 -11.08 4.22 -18.98
C ALA A 199 -11.15 2.69 -18.97
N LEU A 200 -9.98 2.08 -19.02
CA LEU A 200 -9.76 0.65 -18.87
C LEU A 200 -8.85 0.43 -17.66
N ASP A 201 -9.45 0.00 -16.57
CA ASP A 201 -8.73 -0.34 -15.35
C ASP A 201 -8.25 -1.78 -15.40
N ASN A 202 -7.14 -2.04 -14.70
CA ASN A 202 -6.52 -3.35 -14.63
C ASN A 202 -6.23 -3.95 -16.01
N LEU A 203 -5.55 -3.18 -16.86
CA LEU A 203 -5.26 -3.45 -18.26
C LEU A 203 -4.72 -4.86 -18.52
N PHE A 204 -3.94 -5.43 -17.59
CA PHE A 204 -3.35 -6.76 -17.70
C PHE A 204 -4.18 -7.86 -17.01
N ASN A 205 -5.41 -7.56 -16.61
CA ASN A 205 -6.34 -8.51 -16.00
C ASN A 205 -5.74 -9.24 -14.78
N TYR A 206 -4.97 -8.50 -13.96
CA TYR A 206 -4.45 -9.08 -12.74
C TYR A 206 -5.59 -9.51 -11.82
N ARG A 207 -5.57 -10.77 -11.38
CA ARG A 207 -6.49 -11.31 -10.38
C ARG A 207 -5.66 -11.93 -9.27
N PRO A 208 -5.78 -11.43 -8.02
CA PRO A 208 -5.07 -12.04 -6.89
C PRO A 208 -5.60 -13.47 -6.67
N ARG A 209 -4.69 -14.41 -6.46
CA ARG A 209 -5.07 -15.79 -6.13
C ARG A 209 -5.59 -15.93 -4.71
N TYR A 210 -5.27 -14.97 -3.84
CA TYR A 210 -5.63 -14.94 -2.44
C TYR A 210 -6.18 -13.56 -2.08
N TYR A 211 -7.30 -13.52 -1.37
CA TYR A 211 -7.93 -12.29 -0.87
C TYR A 211 -7.40 -11.99 0.53
N TYR A 212 -6.12 -11.60 0.65
CA TYR A 212 -5.55 -11.18 1.91
C TYR A 212 -5.51 -9.66 2.00
N LEU A 213 -5.34 -9.13 3.22
CA LEU A 213 -5.36 -7.70 3.55
C LEU A 213 -4.44 -6.82 2.68
N ASN A 214 -3.43 -7.40 2.03
CA ASN A 214 -2.48 -6.70 1.15
C ASN A 214 -2.65 -6.98 -0.35
N ALA A 215 -3.65 -7.74 -0.75
CA ALA A 215 -3.96 -7.92 -2.16
C ALA A 215 -4.93 -6.83 -2.62
N PRO A 216 -4.74 -6.22 -3.80
CA PRO A 216 -5.75 -5.31 -4.33
C PRO A 216 -7.02 -6.11 -4.60
N LEU A 217 -8.14 -5.61 -4.08
CA LEU A 217 -9.45 -6.13 -4.47
C LEU A 217 -9.69 -5.69 -5.91
N THR A 218 -9.64 -6.64 -6.84
CA THR A 218 -9.94 -6.38 -8.25
C THR A 218 -10.57 -7.62 -8.89
N ASP A 219 -11.69 -7.41 -9.54
CA ASP A 219 -12.43 -8.47 -10.25
C ASP A 219 -11.87 -8.73 -11.67
N GLY A 220 -10.75 -8.10 -12.00
CA GLY A 220 -10.15 -8.15 -13.32
C GLY A 220 -10.30 -6.84 -14.08
N ILE A 221 -10.35 -6.92 -15.41
CA ILE A 221 -10.51 -5.74 -16.26
C ILE A 221 -11.85 -5.07 -15.99
N ASN A 222 -11.82 -3.75 -15.83
CA ASN A 222 -13.00 -2.90 -15.69
C ASN A 222 -12.97 -1.81 -16.77
N PHE A 223 -14.09 -1.62 -17.44
CA PHE A 223 -14.28 -0.58 -18.45
C PHE A 223 -15.26 0.47 -17.94
N GLN A 224 -14.89 1.74 -18.06
CA GLN A 224 -15.70 2.88 -17.62
C GLN A 224 -15.89 3.86 -18.76
N VAL A 225 -17.12 4.35 -18.91
CA VAL A 225 -17.49 5.42 -19.86
C VAL A 225 -18.17 6.54 -19.08
N GLY A 226 -17.74 7.76 -19.31
CA GLY A 226 -18.34 8.96 -18.74
C GLY A 226 -18.62 10.00 -19.81
N LEU A 227 -19.83 10.56 -19.81
CA LEU A 227 -20.21 11.69 -20.65
C LEU A 227 -20.56 12.85 -19.74
N SER A 228 -19.97 14.01 -19.98
CA SER A 228 -20.29 15.26 -19.30
C SER A 228 -20.71 16.30 -20.34
N ILE A 229 -21.82 16.95 -20.09
CA ILE A 229 -22.38 18.01 -20.95
C ILE A 229 -22.63 19.23 -20.07
N ASP A 230 -22.01 20.34 -20.42
CA ASP A 230 -22.17 21.64 -19.78
C ASP A 230 -23.12 22.49 -20.66
N ILE A 231 -24.37 22.59 -20.20
CA ILE A 231 -25.47 23.21 -20.96
C ILE A 231 -25.26 24.72 -21.13
N ASP A 232 -24.58 25.36 -20.18
CA ASP A 232 -24.32 26.81 -20.19
C ASP A 232 -23.23 27.23 -21.19
N LYS A 233 -22.58 26.24 -21.84
CA LYS A 233 -21.47 26.44 -22.79
C LYS A 233 -21.80 26.02 -24.23
N PHE A 234 -23.07 25.82 -24.53
CA PHE A 234 -23.54 25.62 -25.89
C PHE A 234 -23.69 26.93 -26.66
#